data_228a1b6fe0e4d7463705209839c6a1d6
#
_entry.id   228a1b6fe0e4d7463705209839c6a1d6
#
_cell.length_a   1.000
_cell.length_b   1.000
_cell.length_c   1.000
_cell.angle_alpha   90.00
_cell.angle_beta   90.00
_cell.angle_gamma   90.00
#
_symmetry.space_group_name_H-M   'P 1'
#
loop_
_entity.id
_entity.type
_entity.pdbx_description
1 polymer ?
#
loop_
_entity_poly.entity_id
_entity_poly.type
_entity_poly.pdbx_seq_one_letter_code
_entity_poly.pdbx_strand_id
1 'polypeptide(L)'
;MTNILLSKKLKLSLFLAFFGIALISQENTSEIEEVVTVSSKIEVPVKDVVGSVSVVTQTDLENRVVNDLQEVFENTIGVSVPRSIRSGRTRNDGVTIRGIGDKRVNILIDGIRIGDAYQSGGFGKDVVDPILLKRVEVLKGPSSALYGSDGLAGTVSYTTKDPSDLASPGMPYFSVAMGSASVNQLSKMSALTAFVKNNMEALLQVTSREVNELKIHNRSKSPLNPMEGDSVSVLAKVKINMANGSDLTLTLDNQETDEKYELLNELVTSYFPQAEQVTASVGDDNTNRERFTLAYGFEASNVFFDSGEVRMFSQTTDQKQVTDKTKALIAFGPFGPSFTPTLEHKDYGFNQDLEGFAVDLYKQFTIGSTTHDLVYGFESEEASYSRPKDRYETNLITGEINRVFFGPEIFPNKAFPDSEVVREAFYFSDRITLSPKTIFVLGLRHDNFEQKAIEDALSAAGNPANHPVLPREDSETSVKFGVIQDLTDTVSFFTQFAQGYRNPDFTDAYNTYTNYAFGYTIIPNPDLKAEYSSGFELGLRGTKDDVRWSLVFHR
;
A
#
# COMPACT_ATOMS: atom_id res chain seq x y z
N MET A 1 -10.00 -2.29 -23.54
CA MET A 1 -8.75 -2.80 -24.13
C MET A 1 -8.57 -4.25 -23.74
N THR A 2 -8.15 -5.09 -24.66
CA THR A 2 -8.29 -6.54 -24.63
C THR A 2 -7.48 -7.16 -23.48
N ASN A 3 -8.15 -7.80 -22.52
CA ASN A 3 -7.55 -8.65 -21.50
C ASN A 3 -6.70 -9.74 -22.16
N ILE A 4 -5.38 -9.61 -22.10
CA ILE A 4 -4.45 -10.70 -22.40
C ILE A 4 -4.38 -11.58 -21.16
N LEU A 5 -5.38 -12.42 -20.98
CA LEU A 5 -5.31 -13.56 -20.07
C LEU A 5 -4.21 -14.50 -20.59
N LEU A 6 -3.02 -14.35 -20.03
CA LEU A 6 -1.95 -15.33 -20.19
C LEU A 6 -2.42 -16.66 -19.60
N SER A 7 -2.81 -17.62 -20.45
CA SER A 7 -3.24 -18.95 -19.99
C SER A 7 -2.13 -19.60 -19.14
N LYS A 8 -2.50 -20.45 -18.16
CA LYS A 8 -1.54 -21.21 -17.32
C LYS A 8 -0.43 -21.92 -18.13
N LYS A 9 -0.71 -22.32 -19.37
CA LYS A 9 0.26 -22.92 -20.30
C LYS A 9 1.28 -21.92 -20.87
N LEU A 10 0.92 -20.64 -21.03
CA LEU A 10 1.84 -19.61 -21.49
C LEU A 10 2.74 -19.13 -20.35
N LYS A 11 2.23 -19.12 -19.10
CA LYS A 11 3.02 -18.83 -17.88
C LYS A 11 4.21 -19.82 -17.73
N LEU A 12 4.01 -21.10 -18.03
CA LEU A 12 5.06 -22.13 -17.97
C LEU A 12 6.04 -22.08 -19.16
N SER A 13 5.59 -21.66 -20.35
CA SER A 13 6.44 -21.61 -21.56
C SER A 13 7.41 -20.42 -21.56
N LEU A 14 7.07 -19.30 -20.96
CA LEU A 14 8.00 -18.19 -20.74
C LEU A 14 9.11 -18.57 -19.75
N PHE A 15 8.84 -19.44 -18.78
CA PHE A 15 9.82 -19.91 -17.79
C PHE A 15 10.89 -20.85 -18.38
N LEU A 16 10.55 -21.63 -19.38
CA LEU A 16 11.46 -22.62 -20.01
C LEU A 16 12.41 -22.01 -21.06
N ALA A 17 12.16 -20.81 -21.55
CA ALA A 17 13.00 -20.16 -22.57
C ALA A 17 14.31 -19.53 -22.00
N PHE A 18 14.47 -19.48 -20.68
CA PHE A 18 15.63 -18.84 -20.00
C PHE A 18 16.72 -19.81 -19.54
N PHE A 19 16.61 -21.11 -19.78
CA PHE A 19 17.62 -22.08 -19.35
C PHE A 19 18.80 -22.13 -20.35
N GLY A 20 19.84 -21.39 -20.06
CA GLY A 20 21.11 -21.59 -20.73
C GLY A 20 22.13 -20.47 -20.58
N ILE A 21 22.57 -20.09 -19.39
CA ILE A 21 23.88 -19.42 -19.19
C ILE A 21 24.34 -19.65 -17.73
N ALA A 22 25.67 -19.87 -17.62
CA ALA A 22 26.35 -20.34 -16.44
C ALA A 22 26.45 -19.33 -15.28
N LEU A 23 26.39 -19.85 -14.06
CA LEU A 23 26.61 -19.18 -12.77
C LEU A 23 28.05 -18.64 -12.64
N ILE A 24 28.17 -17.34 -12.40
CA ILE A 24 29.34 -16.77 -11.68
C ILE A 24 28.77 -15.80 -10.65
N SER A 25 28.85 -16.17 -9.38
CA SER A 25 28.53 -15.30 -8.25
C SER A 25 29.80 -14.58 -7.82
N GLN A 26 29.73 -13.27 -7.70
CA GLN A 26 30.74 -12.45 -7.04
C GLN A 26 30.09 -11.66 -5.93
N GLU A 27 30.39 -12.01 -4.67
CA GLU A 27 30.02 -11.20 -3.50
C GLU A 27 30.91 -9.94 -3.46
N ASN A 28 30.29 -8.77 -3.62
CA ASN A 28 30.92 -7.51 -3.26
C ASN A 28 30.43 -7.10 -1.87
N THR A 29 31.20 -7.38 -0.84
CA THR A 29 31.04 -6.80 0.49
C THR A 29 31.76 -5.45 0.54
N SER A 30 31.09 -4.38 0.14
CA SER A 30 31.44 -3.04 0.58
C SER A 30 30.50 -2.66 1.74
N GLU A 31 31.04 -2.13 2.85
CA GLU A 31 30.22 -1.47 3.88
C GLU A 31 29.52 -0.26 3.21
N ILE A 32 28.31 -0.47 2.72
CA ILE A 32 27.48 0.61 2.17
C ILE A 32 26.90 1.35 3.38
N GLU A 33 27.29 2.62 3.54
CA GLU A 33 26.64 3.49 4.51
C GLU A 33 25.13 3.52 4.20
N GLU A 34 24.30 3.11 5.17
CA GLU A 34 22.87 2.98 5.00
C GLU A 34 22.27 4.37 4.76
N VAL A 35 21.75 4.63 3.57
CA VAL A 35 21.12 5.89 3.16
C VAL A 35 19.60 5.74 3.08
N VAL A 36 18.89 6.83 3.32
CA VAL A 36 17.42 6.91 3.24
C VAL A 36 16.96 8.15 2.48
N THR A 37 15.84 8.03 1.83
CA THR A 37 15.18 9.13 1.10
C THR A 37 13.91 9.60 1.79
N VAL A 38 13.25 8.73 2.57
CA VAL A 38 11.93 9.01 3.20
C VAL A 38 11.94 10.19 4.16
N SER A 39 13.09 10.59 4.67
CA SER A 39 13.19 11.71 5.62
C SER A 39 13.31 13.09 4.98
N SER A 40 13.69 13.15 3.68
CA SER A 40 14.13 14.41 3.03
C SER A 40 13.88 14.47 1.52
N LYS A 41 13.37 13.39 0.89
CA LYS A 41 13.24 13.19 -0.57
C LYS A 41 14.58 13.20 -1.34
N ILE A 42 15.71 13.29 -0.64
CA ILE A 42 17.06 13.04 -1.17
C ILE A 42 17.74 11.96 -0.34
N GLU A 43 18.76 11.33 -0.90
CA GLU A 43 19.55 10.34 -0.17
C GLU A 43 20.36 11.01 0.94
N VAL A 44 20.12 10.57 2.17
CA VAL A 44 20.82 11.05 3.37
C VAL A 44 21.25 9.84 4.19
N PRO A 45 22.50 9.81 4.70
CA PRO A 45 22.91 8.79 5.64
C PRO A 45 21.98 8.70 6.85
N VAL A 46 21.64 7.49 7.30
CA VAL A 46 20.72 7.28 8.45
C VAL A 46 21.19 8.04 9.70
N LYS A 47 22.51 8.17 9.89
CA LYS A 47 23.08 8.96 11.00
C LYS A 47 22.73 10.44 10.95
N ASP A 48 22.48 10.97 9.73
CA ASP A 48 22.22 12.38 9.45
C ASP A 48 20.72 12.68 9.29
N VAL A 49 19.85 11.72 9.57
CA VAL A 49 18.40 11.90 9.55
C VAL A 49 17.92 12.60 10.82
N VAL A 50 17.08 13.61 10.68
CA VAL A 50 16.34 14.17 11.81
C VAL A 50 15.11 13.32 12.05
N GLY A 51 15.01 12.73 13.26
CA GLY A 51 13.91 11.86 13.67
C GLY A 51 14.23 10.37 13.61
N SER A 52 13.22 9.56 13.85
CA SER A 52 13.34 8.12 13.93
C SER A 52 13.02 7.47 12.59
N VAL A 53 14.00 6.83 11.98
CA VAL A 53 13.86 6.04 10.75
C VAL A 53 14.29 4.60 11.01
N SER A 54 13.62 3.66 10.37
CA SER A 54 14.07 2.27 10.27
C SER A 54 14.18 1.90 8.80
N VAL A 55 15.19 1.10 8.48
CA VAL A 55 15.42 0.57 7.14
C VAL A 55 15.41 -0.95 7.21
N VAL A 56 14.78 -1.57 6.22
CA VAL A 56 14.87 -2.99 5.93
C VAL A 56 15.51 -3.10 4.55
N THR A 57 16.72 -3.62 4.49
CA THR A 57 17.50 -3.71 3.26
C THR A 57 17.11 -4.93 2.43
N GLN A 58 17.54 -4.97 1.17
CA GLN A 58 17.40 -6.17 0.32
C GLN A 58 18.03 -7.40 1.00
N THR A 59 19.21 -7.24 1.58
CA THR A 59 19.92 -8.30 2.31
C THR A 59 19.10 -8.82 3.50
N ASP A 60 18.43 -7.94 4.24
CA ASP A 60 17.53 -8.34 5.33
C ASP A 60 16.32 -9.14 4.81
N LEU A 61 15.71 -8.69 3.71
CA LEU A 61 14.57 -9.37 3.09
C LEU A 61 14.96 -10.77 2.57
N GLU A 62 16.11 -10.88 1.94
CA GLU A 62 16.62 -12.13 1.39
C GLU A 62 17.07 -13.11 2.47
N ASN A 63 17.86 -12.67 3.47
CA ASN A 63 18.37 -13.51 4.55
C ASN A 63 17.24 -14.04 5.46
N ARG A 64 16.18 -13.27 5.65
CA ARG A 64 15.01 -13.70 6.45
C ARG A 64 13.98 -14.46 5.63
N VAL A 65 14.18 -14.60 4.31
CA VAL A 65 13.26 -15.29 3.39
C VAL A 65 11.83 -14.73 3.51
N VAL A 66 11.72 -13.40 3.51
CA VAL A 66 10.44 -12.69 3.69
C VAL A 66 9.46 -13.05 2.58
N ASN A 67 8.23 -13.38 2.94
CA ASN A 67 7.18 -13.80 2.01
C ASN A 67 5.95 -12.90 2.04
N ASP A 68 5.71 -12.18 3.13
CA ASP A 68 4.59 -11.26 3.27
C ASP A 68 4.97 -9.96 4.02
N LEU A 69 4.05 -8.99 4.04
CA LEU A 69 4.29 -7.68 4.67
C LEU A 69 4.46 -7.76 6.19
N GLN A 70 3.85 -8.73 6.88
CA GLN A 70 4.05 -8.89 8.32
C GLN A 70 5.51 -9.26 8.61
N GLU A 71 6.07 -10.19 7.83
CA GLU A 71 7.46 -10.64 7.98
C GLU A 71 8.47 -9.52 7.66
N VAL A 72 8.13 -8.58 6.75
CA VAL A 72 8.97 -7.40 6.47
C VAL A 72 9.29 -6.64 7.75
N PHE A 73 8.28 -6.41 8.59
CA PHE A 73 8.37 -5.54 9.77
C PHE A 73 8.60 -6.29 11.09
N GLU A 74 8.72 -7.61 11.09
CA GLU A 74 8.83 -8.42 12.31
C GLU A 74 9.95 -7.95 13.26
N ASN A 75 11.08 -7.50 12.72
CA ASN A 75 12.22 -6.99 13.48
C ASN A 75 12.27 -5.45 13.52
N THR A 76 11.23 -4.75 13.09
CA THR A 76 11.21 -3.28 13.05
C THR A 76 10.52 -2.73 14.29
N ILE A 77 11.30 -2.19 15.22
CA ILE A 77 10.80 -1.69 16.51
C ILE A 77 9.71 -0.64 16.32
N GLY A 78 8.55 -0.84 16.95
CA GLY A 78 7.42 0.08 16.91
C GLY A 78 6.64 0.07 15.60
N VAL A 79 6.85 -0.93 14.75
CA VAL A 79 6.09 -1.15 13.51
C VAL A 79 5.51 -2.55 13.52
N SER A 80 4.27 -2.70 13.08
CA SER A 80 3.62 -4.00 12.96
C SER A 80 2.58 -3.98 11.84
N VAL A 81 2.27 -5.18 11.33
CA VAL A 81 1.18 -5.39 10.37
C VAL A 81 0.22 -6.40 11.02
N PRO A 82 -0.86 -5.93 11.67
CA PRO A 82 -1.84 -6.80 12.27
C PRO A 82 -2.57 -7.63 11.20
N ARG A 83 -2.99 -8.83 11.59
CA ARG A 83 -3.91 -9.65 10.80
C ARG A 83 -5.26 -9.72 11.47
N SER A 84 -6.32 -9.65 10.69
CA SER A 84 -7.69 -9.84 11.14
C SER A 84 -8.42 -10.86 10.28
N ILE A 85 -9.55 -11.35 10.81
CA ILE A 85 -10.48 -12.16 10.05
C ILE A 85 -11.70 -11.30 9.75
N ARG A 86 -11.94 -11.04 8.46
CA ARG A 86 -13.08 -10.28 7.98
C ARG A 86 -13.88 -11.08 6.99
N SER A 87 -15.18 -11.22 7.21
CA SER A 87 -16.06 -12.06 6.36
C SER A 87 -15.48 -13.47 6.12
N GLY A 88 -14.88 -14.06 7.16
CA GLY A 88 -14.25 -15.39 7.10
C GLY A 88 -12.88 -15.47 6.41
N ARG A 89 -12.33 -14.36 5.95
CA ARG A 89 -11.05 -14.26 5.24
C ARG A 89 -9.98 -13.64 6.13
N THR A 90 -8.79 -14.21 6.09
CA THR A 90 -7.63 -13.65 6.81
C THR A 90 -6.98 -12.57 5.95
N ARG A 91 -6.85 -11.37 6.49
CA ARG A 91 -6.29 -10.19 5.80
C ARG A 91 -5.32 -9.44 6.70
N ASN A 92 -4.35 -8.78 6.09
CA ASN A 92 -3.53 -7.80 6.78
C ASN A 92 -4.30 -6.47 6.92
N ASP A 93 -4.25 -5.85 8.10
CA ASP A 93 -4.98 -4.59 8.38
C ASP A 93 -4.17 -3.33 8.01
N GLY A 94 -3.05 -3.49 7.30
CA GLY A 94 -2.13 -2.42 6.98
C GLY A 94 -1.07 -2.18 8.07
N VAL A 95 -0.16 -1.24 7.78
CA VAL A 95 0.96 -0.96 8.68
C VAL A 95 0.51 -0.10 9.84
N THR A 96 0.99 -0.44 11.05
CA THR A 96 0.80 0.31 12.28
C THR A 96 2.15 0.80 12.78
N ILE A 97 2.28 2.10 13.05
CA ILE A 97 3.50 2.74 13.57
C ILE A 97 3.19 3.27 14.97
N ARG A 98 3.93 2.81 16.00
CA ARG A 98 3.78 3.24 17.39
C ARG A 98 2.33 3.14 17.92
N GLY A 99 1.60 2.11 17.47
CA GLY A 99 0.22 1.85 17.85
C GLY A 99 -0.84 2.64 17.08
N ILE A 100 -0.45 3.49 16.14
CA ILE A 100 -1.35 4.22 15.24
C ILE A 100 -1.27 3.58 13.86
N GLY A 101 -2.38 3.12 13.34
CA GLY A 101 -2.45 2.38 12.09
C GLY A 101 -3.61 2.83 11.22
N ASP A 102 -4.06 1.91 10.37
CA ASP A 102 -5.14 2.13 9.44
C ASP A 102 -4.77 3.19 8.38
N LYS A 103 -5.68 4.07 8.03
CA LYS A 103 -5.52 5.17 7.08
C LYS A 103 -4.63 6.32 7.59
N ARG A 104 -3.92 6.13 8.73
CA ARG A 104 -3.08 7.15 9.39
C ARG A 104 -1.57 6.95 9.15
N VAL A 105 -1.24 6.00 8.29
CA VAL A 105 0.13 5.74 7.81
C VAL A 105 0.15 5.93 6.31
N ASN A 106 0.98 6.85 5.84
CA ASN A 106 1.18 7.04 4.41
C ASN A 106 2.04 5.90 3.84
N ILE A 107 1.63 5.31 2.74
CA ILE A 107 2.31 4.20 2.07
C ILE A 107 2.71 4.63 0.66
N LEU A 108 3.98 4.49 0.34
CA LEU A 108 4.55 4.86 -0.96
C LEU A 108 5.23 3.66 -1.61
N ILE A 109 5.17 3.56 -2.92
CA ILE A 109 6.01 2.68 -3.74
C ILE A 109 6.73 3.55 -4.77
N ASP A 110 8.05 3.56 -4.74
CA ASP A 110 8.90 4.42 -5.58
C ASP A 110 8.47 5.90 -5.52
N GLY A 111 8.12 6.37 -4.30
CA GLY A 111 7.70 7.74 -4.04
C GLY A 111 6.26 8.09 -4.44
N ILE A 112 5.50 7.15 -5.00
CA ILE A 112 4.10 7.34 -5.38
C ILE A 112 3.21 6.72 -4.33
N ARG A 113 2.16 7.43 -3.89
CA ARG A 113 1.16 6.92 -2.96
C ARG A 113 0.49 5.67 -3.55
N ILE A 114 0.35 4.63 -2.75
CA ILE A 114 -0.65 3.61 -3.05
C ILE A 114 -1.99 4.09 -2.53
N GLY A 115 -3.01 3.93 -3.35
CA GLY A 115 -4.31 4.47 -3.05
C GLY A 115 -4.95 3.97 -1.76
N ASP A 116 -6.04 4.60 -1.41
CA ASP A 116 -6.79 4.30 -0.20
C ASP A 116 -7.45 2.91 -0.29
N ALA A 117 -7.19 2.05 0.66
CA ALA A 117 -7.88 0.77 0.74
C ALA A 117 -9.25 0.93 1.40
N TYR A 118 -10.25 0.25 0.86
CA TYR A 118 -11.54 0.13 1.52
C TYR A 118 -11.49 -0.98 2.57
N GLN A 119 -11.56 -0.63 3.83
CA GLN A 119 -11.37 -1.60 4.92
C GLN A 119 -12.64 -2.34 5.33
N SER A 120 -13.82 -1.80 5.05
CA SER A 120 -15.08 -2.48 5.36
C SER A 120 -15.32 -3.64 4.40
N GLY A 121 -15.48 -4.83 4.92
CA GLY A 121 -15.79 -6.02 4.15
C GLY A 121 -14.60 -6.87 3.71
N GLY A 122 -13.38 -6.56 4.17
CA GLY A 122 -12.22 -7.44 3.98
C GLY A 122 -11.27 -7.03 2.86
N PHE A 123 -11.41 -5.84 2.31
CA PHE A 123 -10.44 -5.28 1.37
C PHE A 123 -9.28 -4.64 2.15
N GLY A 124 -8.06 -5.13 1.90
CA GLY A 124 -6.84 -4.71 2.60
C GLY A 124 -5.86 -3.97 1.69
N LYS A 125 -4.73 -3.54 2.27
CA LYS A 125 -3.61 -2.89 1.55
C LYS A 125 -2.52 -3.91 1.14
N ASP A 126 -2.87 -5.15 0.88
CA ASP A 126 -1.94 -6.24 0.53
C ASP A 126 -1.53 -6.21 -0.95
N VAL A 127 -1.03 -5.07 -1.41
CA VAL A 127 -0.72 -4.88 -2.83
C VAL A 127 0.78 -4.71 -3.09
N VAL A 128 1.64 -5.09 -2.13
CA VAL A 128 3.10 -4.98 -2.28
C VAL A 128 3.75 -6.34 -2.10
N ASP A 129 4.45 -6.80 -3.13
CA ASP A 129 5.24 -8.02 -3.07
C ASP A 129 6.66 -7.74 -2.57
N PRO A 130 7.05 -8.25 -1.37
CA PRO A 130 8.37 -7.99 -0.79
C PRO A 130 9.55 -8.42 -1.68
N ILE A 131 9.38 -9.42 -2.53
CA ILE A 131 10.49 -9.91 -3.38
C ILE A 131 10.91 -8.92 -4.46
N LEU A 132 10.03 -7.97 -4.81
CA LEU A 132 10.32 -6.93 -5.80
C LEU A 132 11.13 -5.77 -5.20
N LEU A 133 11.27 -5.73 -3.87
CA LEU A 133 11.83 -4.60 -3.14
C LEU A 133 13.35 -4.72 -2.99
N LYS A 134 14.03 -3.59 -3.10
CA LYS A 134 15.42 -3.43 -2.67
C LYS A 134 15.53 -2.83 -1.27
N ARG A 135 14.51 -2.08 -0.84
CA ARG A 135 14.57 -1.36 0.43
C ARG A 135 13.16 -1.00 0.91
N VAL A 136 12.96 -1.06 2.22
CA VAL A 136 11.77 -0.52 2.89
C VAL A 136 12.23 0.47 3.95
N GLU A 137 11.76 1.69 3.86
CA GLU A 137 12.08 2.75 4.81
C GLU A 137 10.83 3.12 5.60
N VAL A 138 10.97 3.30 6.91
CA VAL A 138 9.87 3.71 7.80
C VAL A 138 10.26 4.97 8.54
N LEU A 139 9.66 6.09 8.17
CA LEU A 139 9.72 7.33 8.93
C LEU A 139 8.65 7.30 10.02
N LYS A 140 9.07 7.34 11.29
CA LYS A 140 8.17 7.23 12.45
C LYS A 140 7.84 8.61 13.01
N GLY A 141 6.55 8.86 13.26
CA GLY A 141 6.03 10.16 13.67
C GLY A 141 5.46 10.98 12.50
N PRO A 142 4.83 12.11 12.78
CA PRO A 142 4.14 12.91 11.77
C PRO A 142 5.03 13.26 10.59
N SER A 143 4.51 13.13 9.35
CA SER A 143 5.30 13.24 8.12
C SER A 143 4.63 14.06 7.01
N SER A 144 3.52 14.75 7.32
CA SER A 144 2.76 15.47 6.29
C SER A 144 3.51 16.63 5.66
N ALA A 145 4.51 17.19 6.34
CA ALA A 145 5.37 18.24 5.75
C ALA A 145 6.19 17.80 4.51
N LEU A 146 6.26 16.47 4.25
CA LEU A 146 6.92 15.93 3.04
C LEU A 146 5.94 15.20 2.14
N TYR A 147 4.94 14.51 2.72
CA TYR A 147 4.12 13.52 2.02
C TYR A 147 2.61 13.79 2.07
N GLY A 148 2.19 14.92 2.67
CA GLY A 148 0.78 15.35 2.72
C GLY A 148 -0.10 14.50 3.61
N SER A 149 -1.37 14.37 3.25
CA SER A 149 -2.40 13.64 4.00
C SER A 149 -1.98 12.20 4.34
N ASP A 150 -2.55 11.65 5.43
CA ASP A 150 -2.36 10.31 5.98
C ASP A 150 -1.02 10.09 6.71
N GLY A 151 -0.15 11.12 6.75
CA GLY A 151 1.10 11.11 7.48
C GLY A 151 0.98 11.39 8.99
N LEU A 152 -0.09 10.95 9.67
CA LEU A 152 -0.31 11.19 11.10
C LEU A 152 0.67 10.38 11.97
N ALA A 153 0.88 9.11 11.65
CA ALA A 153 1.75 8.19 12.38
C ALA A 153 3.13 8.05 11.75
N GLY A 154 3.23 8.37 10.47
CA GLY A 154 4.47 8.25 9.70
C GLY A 154 4.24 7.84 8.25
N THR A 155 5.35 7.54 7.59
CA THR A 155 5.37 7.10 6.19
C THR A 155 6.17 5.82 6.06
N VAL A 156 5.67 4.88 5.28
CA VAL A 156 6.39 3.70 4.80
C VAL A 156 6.68 3.88 3.31
N SER A 157 7.94 3.82 2.93
CA SER A 157 8.37 3.90 1.54
C SER A 157 8.97 2.57 1.10
N TYR A 158 8.34 1.94 0.15
CA TYR A 158 8.84 0.76 -0.55
C TYR A 158 9.59 1.21 -1.80
N THR A 159 10.82 0.77 -1.96
CA THR A 159 11.63 1.04 -3.15
C THR A 159 11.87 -0.27 -3.89
N THR A 160 11.47 -0.34 -5.15
CA THR A 160 11.66 -1.52 -6.00
C THR A 160 13.09 -1.60 -6.53
N LYS A 161 13.53 -2.80 -6.91
CA LYS A 161 14.88 -3.05 -7.44
C LYS A 161 15.13 -2.25 -8.72
N ASP A 162 16.36 -1.75 -8.87
CA ASP A 162 16.83 -1.11 -10.09
C ASP A 162 17.84 -2.03 -10.84
N PRO A 163 17.95 -1.91 -12.16
CA PRO A 163 18.86 -2.74 -12.94
C PRO A 163 20.33 -2.62 -12.49
N SER A 164 20.77 -1.40 -12.19
CA SER A 164 22.15 -1.08 -11.76
C SER A 164 22.49 -1.56 -10.34
N ASP A 165 21.50 -1.88 -9.51
CA ASP A 165 21.75 -2.50 -8.20
C ASP A 165 22.25 -3.95 -8.34
N LEU A 166 21.95 -4.60 -9.48
CA LEU A 166 22.13 -6.02 -9.70
C LEU A 166 23.16 -6.33 -10.81
N ALA A 167 23.18 -5.56 -11.88
CA ALA A 167 24.00 -5.77 -13.05
C ALA A 167 25.07 -4.67 -13.20
N SER A 168 26.24 -5.01 -13.70
CA SER A 168 27.29 -4.06 -14.07
C SER A 168 27.47 -3.99 -15.59
N PRO A 169 28.08 -2.91 -16.14
CA PRO A 169 28.32 -2.80 -17.56
C PRO A 169 29.01 -4.03 -18.14
N GLY A 170 28.35 -4.72 -19.09
CA GLY A 170 28.86 -5.93 -19.73
C GLY A 170 28.72 -7.22 -18.92
N MET A 171 28.21 -7.17 -17.69
CA MET A 171 27.92 -8.33 -16.85
C MET A 171 26.43 -8.40 -16.50
N PRO A 172 25.61 -9.12 -17.29
CA PRO A 172 24.21 -9.30 -16.98
C PRO A 172 24.02 -10.13 -15.72
N TYR A 173 22.94 -9.87 -14.99
CA TYR A 173 22.54 -10.60 -13.79
C TYR A 173 21.36 -11.50 -14.09
N PHE A 174 21.41 -12.74 -13.59
CA PHE A 174 20.32 -13.70 -13.63
C PHE A 174 20.16 -14.35 -12.26
N SER A 175 18.94 -14.46 -11.80
CA SER A 175 18.62 -15.14 -10.56
C SER A 175 17.33 -15.95 -10.71
N VAL A 176 17.35 -17.16 -10.15
CA VAL A 176 16.16 -17.97 -9.94
C VAL A 176 16.10 -18.30 -8.45
N ALA A 177 15.01 -17.90 -7.80
CA ALA A 177 14.77 -18.16 -6.40
C ALA A 177 13.56 -19.10 -6.25
N MET A 178 13.71 -20.13 -5.43
CA MET A 178 12.63 -21.03 -5.03
C MET A 178 12.50 -21.00 -3.52
N GLY A 179 11.28 -21.00 -3.02
CA GLY A 179 11.02 -20.97 -1.59
C GLY A 179 9.79 -21.78 -1.22
N SER A 180 9.78 -22.27 0.01
CA SER A 180 8.63 -22.93 0.59
C SER A 180 8.50 -22.56 2.07
N ALA A 181 7.28 -22.46 2.57
CA ALA A 181 7.00 -22.27 3.98
C ALA A 181 5.91 -23.23 4.45
N SER A 182 6.16 -23.92 5.57
CA SER A 182 5.22 -24.93 6.09
C SER A 182 4.03 -24.32 6.83
N VAL A 183 4.11 -23.05 7.21
CA VAL A 183 3.07 -22.35 7.97
C VAL A 183 1.79 -22.13 7.17
N ASN A 184 1.92 -21.96 5.86
CA ASN A 184 0.80 -21.78 4.91
C ASN A 184 0.99 -22.59 3.62
N GLN A 185 1.81 -23.62 3.67
CA GLN A 185 2.17 -24.46 2.52
C GLN A 185 2.64 -23.66 1.28
N LEU A 186 3.26 -22.50 1.52
CA LEU A 186 3.76 -21.65 0.44
C LEU A 186 4.70 -22.43 -0.47
N SER A 187 4.46 -22.32 -1.77
CA SER A 187 5.41 -22.61 -2.84
C SER A 187 5.65 -21.31 -3.63
N LYS A 188 6.90 -20.90 -3.76
CA LYS A 188 7.29 -19.67 -4.45
C LYS A 188 8.37 -19.95 -5.48
N MET A 189 8.23 -19.36 -6.66
CA MET A 189 9.25 -19.35 -7.70
C MET A 189 9.37 -17.95 -8.28
N SER A 190 10.61 -17.44 -8.35
CA SER A 190 10.91 -16.13 -8.92
C SER A 190 12.07 -16.26 -9.91
N ALA A 191 11.95 -15.59 -11.06
CA ALA A 191 13.02 -15.41 -12.03
C ALA A 191 13.27 -13.92 -12.22
N LEU A 192 14.53 -13.51 -12.18
CA LEU A 192 14.95 -12.13 -12.34
C LEU A 192 16.12 -12.06 -13.31
N THR A 193 16.06 -11.09 -14.22
CA THR A 193 17.19 -10.73 -15.09
C THR A 193 17.37 -9.23 -15.10
N ALA A 194 18.62 -8.80 -15.08
CA ALA A 194 18.99 -7.40 -15.24
C ALA A 194 20.21 -7.27 -16.14
N PHE A 195 20.31 -6.17 -16.87
CA PHE A 195 21.49 -5.84 -17.64
C PHE A 195 21.73 -4.33 -17.71
N VAL A 196 23.01 -3.96 -17.81
CA VAL A 196 23.49 -2.61 -18.06
C VAL A 196 24.38 -2.67 -19.30
N LYS A 197 23.99 -1.98 -20.37
CA LYS A 197 24.74 -1.97 -21.63
C LYS A 197 24.66 -0.62 -22.31
N ASN A 198 25.82 -0.02 -22.58
CA ASN A 198 25.92 1.33 -23.12
C ASN A 198 25.17 2.35 -22.24
N ASN A 199 24.12 2.95 -22.80
CA ASN A 199 23.27 3.92 -22.15
C ASN A 199 21.92 3.33 -21.72
N MET A 200 21.71 2.03 -21.77
CA MET A 200 20.47 1.36 -21.42
C MET A 200 20.68 0.39 -20.26
N GLU A 201 19.76 0.45 -19.33
CA GLU A 201 19.64 -0.47 -18.22
C GLU A 201 18.24 -1.08 -18.26
N ALA A 202 18.13 -2.37 -17.99
CA ALA A 202 16.82 -3.00 -17.92
C ALA A 202 16.77 -4.12 -16.88
N LEU A 203 15.58 -4.31 -16.29
CA LEU A 203 15.28 -5.36 -15.32
C LEU A 203 13.92 -5.96 -15.66
N LEU A 204 13.81 -7.27 -15.53
CA LEU A 204 12.55 -8.00 -15.52
C LEU A 204 12.57 -9.02 -14.39
N GLN A 205 11.60 -8.95 -13.51
CA GLN A 205 11.36 -9.94 -12.47
C GLN A 205 9.92 -10.45 -12.57
N VAL A 206 9.76 -11.77 -12.54
CA VAL A 206 8.45 -12.45 -12.49
C VAL A 206 8.47 -13.41 -11.32
N THR A 207 7.45 -13.35 -10.48
CA THR A 207 7.29 -14.23 -9.32
C THR A 207 5.92 -14.86 -9.33
N SER A 208 5.86 -16.15 -9.08
CA SER A 208 4.61 -16.91 -8.86
C SER A 208 4.62 -17.51 -7.47
N ARG A 209 3.46 -17.50 -6.81
CA ARG A 209 3.23 -18.13 -5.49
C ARG A 209 1.96 -18.93 -5.51
N GLU A 210 1.98 -20.01 -4.74
CA GLU A 210 0.81 -20.78 -4.33
C GLU A 210 0.81 -20.84 -2.81
N VAL A 211 -0.31 -20.63 -2.17
CA VAL A 211 -0.46 -20.58 -0.71
C VAL A 211 -1.76 -21.26 -0.28
N ASN A 212 -1.80 -21.69 0.97
CA ASN A 212 -3.00 -22.14 1.65
C ASN A 212 -3.24 -21.31 2.91
N GLU A 213 -4.28 -21.65 3.68
CA GLU A 213 -4.54 -21.00 4.95
C GLU A 213 -3.36 -21.14 5.92
N LEU A 214 -3.19 -20.13 6.78
CA LEU A 214 -2.17 -20.15 7.83
C LEU A 214 -2.46 -21.24 8.87
N LYS A 215 -1.45 -22.02 9.24
CA LYS A 215 -1.50 -22.91 10.39
C LYS A 215 -1.40 -22.09 11.67
N ILE A 216 -2.48 -22.04 12.42
CA ILE A 216 -2.52 -21.35 13.73
C ILE A 216 -2.21 -22.35 14.86
N HIS A 217 -1.92 -21.81 16.04
CA HIS A 217 -1.61 -22.64 17.19
C HIS A 217 -2.79 -23.58 17.53
N ASN A 218 -2.51 -24.85 17.80
CA ASN A 218 -3.50 -25.89 18.08
C ASN A 218 -4.43 -25.65 19.30
N ARG A 219 -4.12 -24.66 20.13
CA ARG A 219 -5.00 -24.21 21.22
C ARG A 219 -6.09 -23.24 20.77
N SER A 220 -6.06 -22.76 19.54
CA SER A 220 -7.16 -21.95 19.01
C SER A 220 -8.43 -22.78 18.95
N LYS A 221 -9.53 -22.23 19.44
CA LYS A 221 -10.86 -22.87 19.38
C LYS A 221 -11.58 -22.60 18.06
N SER A 222 -11.06 -21.69 17.26
CA SER A 222 -11.64 -21.29 15.98
C SER A 222 -10.56 -21.46 14.91
N PRO A 223 -10.52 -22.58 14.19
CA PRO A 223 -9.61 -22.76 13.06
C PRO A 223 -9.90 -21.69 11.99
N LEU A 224 -8.89 -21.35 11.21
CA LEU A 224 -9.08 -20.53 10.01
C LEU A 224 -9.87 -21.35 8.97
N ASN A 225 -10.57 -20.63 8.10
CA ASN A 225 -11.21 -21.26 6.96
C ASN A 225 -10.15 -21.80 6.00
N PRO A 226 -10.36 -23.01 5.40
CA PRO A 226 -9.51 -23.49 4.33
C PRO A 226 -9.43 -22.46 3.19
N MET A 227 -8.24 -22.28 2.65
CA MET A 227 -7.97 -21.34 1.57
C MET A 227 -6.93 -21.91 0.61
N GLU A 228 -7.16 -21.72 -0.68
CA GLU A 228 -6.18 -21.91 -1.73
C GLU A 228 -6.00 -20.56 -2.44
N GLY A 229 -4.76 -20.10 -2.57
CA GLY A 229 -4.46 -18.85 -3.23
C GLY A 229 -3.28 -18.98 -4.17
N ASP A 230 -3.34 -18.26 -5.28
CA ASP A 230 -2.22 -18.08 -6.17
C ASP A 230 -2.00 -16.58 -6.47
N SER A 231 -0.73 -16.21 -6.66
CA SER A 231 -0.39 -14.84 -7.06
C SER A 231 0.75 -14.80 -8.07
N VAL A 232 0.70 -13.79 -8.92
CA VAL A 232 1.76 -13.46 -9.87
C VAL A 232 2.13 -11.99 -9.72
N SER A 233 3.42 -11.71 -9.57
CA SER A 233 3.97 -10.36 -9.52
C SER A 233 4.98 -10.16 -10.63
N VAL A 234 4.93 -9.02 -11.31
CA VAL A 234 5.84 -8.65 -12.40
C VAL A 234 6.38 -7.24 -12.12
N LEU A 235 7.70 -7.10 -12.16
CA LEU A 235 8.38 -5.81 -12.19
C LEU A 235 9.22 -5.74 -13.46
N ALA A 236 9.00 -4.72 -14.29
CA ALA A 236 9.86 -4.41 -15.43
C ALA A 236 10.29 -2.95 -15.36
N LYS A 237 11.60 -2.71 -15.46
CA LYS A 237 12.18 -1.35 -15.54
C LYS A 237 13.10 -1.24 -16.74
N VAL A 238 13.03 -0.11 -17.42
CA VAL A 238 13.97 0.28 -18.47
C VAL A 238 14.41 1.72 -18.19
N LYS A 239 15.71 1.92 -18.06
CA LYS A 239 16.33 3.24 -17.90
C LYS A 239 17.24 3.54 -19.08
N ILE A 240 17.11 4.72 -19.65
CA ILE A 240 17.94 5.21 -20.76
C ILE A 240 18.69 6.46 -20.28
N ASN A 241 20.00 6.33 -20.13
CA ASN A 241 20.89 7.43 -19.75
C ASN A 241 21.26 8.24 -21.00
N MET A 242 21.12 9.54 -20.97
CA MET A 242 21.39 10.45 -22.09
C MET A 242 22.76 11.11 -21.94
N ALA A 243 23.36 11.53 -23.04
CA ALA A 243 24.70 12.13 -23.06
C ALA A 243 24.82 13.44 -22.27
N ASN A 244 23.72 14.12 -22.00
CA ASN A 244 23.64 15.38 -21.25
C ASN A 244 23.48 15.19 -19.73
N GLY A 245 23.61 13.94 -19.22
CA GLY A 245 23.41 13.63 -17.80
C GLY A 245 21.95 13.42 -17.39
N SER A 246 20.99 13.53 -18.32
CA SER A 246 19.59 13.19 -18.03
C SER A 246 19.32 11.71 -18.24
N ASP A 247 18.24 11.21 -17.65
CA ASP A 247 17.77 9.85 -17.86
C ASP A 247 16.24 9.79 -18.00
N LEU A 248 15.79 8.75 -18.67
CA LEU A 248 14.37 8.41 -18.78
C LEU A 248 14.17 6.99 -18.26
N THR A 249 13.34 6.86 -17.23
CA THR A 249 13.03 5.58 -16.60
C THR A 249 11.55 5.24 -16.79
N LEU A 250 11.30 4.06 -17.36
CA LEU A 250 9.98 3.44 -17.46
C LEU A 250 9.89 2.28 -16.47
N THR A 251 8.84 2.28 -15.65
CA THR A 251 8.53 1.19 -14.71
C THR A 251 7.13 0.65 -14.95
N LEU A 252 7.02 -0.68 -15.03
CA LEU A 252 5.78 -1.43 -15.01
C LEU A 252 5.81 -2.35 -13.79
N ASP A 253 4.80 -2.28 -12.95
CA ASP A 253 4.65 -3.09 -11.75
C ASP A 253 3.21 -3.60 -11.69
N ASN A 254 3.05 -4.92 -11.80
CA ASN A 254 1.76 -5.60 -11.78
C ASN A 254 1.76 -6.67 -10.71
N GLN A 255 0.65 -6.78 -9.99
CA GLN A 255 0.41 -7.84 -9.04
C GLN A 255 -1.03 -8.31 -9.14
N GLU A 256 -1.21 -9.62 -9.37
CA GLU A 256 -2.50 -10.30 -9.41
C GLU A 256 -2.53 -11.38 -8.32
N THR A 257 -3.64 -11.49 -7.60
CA THR A 257 -3.85 -12.49 -6.56
C THR A 257 -5.27 -13.04 -6.68
N ASP A 258 -5.39 -14.37 -6.72
CA ASP A 258 -6.64 -15.11 -6.69
C ASP A 258 -6.69 -15.96 -5.42
N GLU A 259 -7.79 -15.93 -4.67
CA GLU A 259 -7.96 -16.69 -3.44
C GLU A 259 -9.34 -17.34 -3.38
N LYS A 260 -9.38 -18.63 -3.09
CA LYS A 260 -10.59 -19.42 -2.90
C LYS A 260 -10.71 -19.88 -1.46
N TYR A 261 -11.90 -19.74 -0.89
CA TYR A 261 -12.18 -20.05 0.51
C TYR A 261 -13.32 -21.06 0.66
N GLU A 262 -13.17 -21.99 1.61
CA GLU A 262 -14.30 -22.70 2.21
C GLU A 262 -14.67 -22.00 3.52
N LEU A 263 -15.77 -21.23 3.53
CA LEU A 263 -16.15 -20.37 4.66
C LEU A 263 -16.90 -21.18 5.74
N LEU A 264 -16.19 -22.09 6.39
CA LEU A 264 -16.75 -23.02 7.39
C LEU A 264 -17.35 -22.31 8.61
N ASN A 265 -16.83 -21.13 8.96
CA ASN A 265 -17.36 -20.31 10.04
C ASN A 265 -18.77 -19.75 9.76
N GLU A 266 -19.22 -19.81 8.51
CA GLU A 266 -20.57 -19.40 8.09
C GLU A 266 -21.58 -20.56 8.12
N LEU A 267 -21.14 -21.81 8.33
CA LEU A 267 -21.98 -22.99 8.38
C LEU A 267 -22.72 -23.07 9.72
N VAL A 268 -23.74 -22.23 9.87
CA VAL A 268 -24.51 -22.08 11.11
C VAL A 268 -26.00 -22.13 10.83
N THR A 269 -26.78 -22.45 11.86
CA THR A 269 -28.22 -22.22 11.88
C THR A 269 -28.46 -20.94 12.65
N SER A 270 -29.07 -19.96 11.99
CA SER A 270 -29.47 -18.69 12.59
C SER A 270 -30.99 -18.59 12.61
N TYR A 271 -31.53 -17.89 13.60
CA TYR A 271 -32.97 -17.64 13.71
C TYR A 271 -33.29 -16.14 13.62
N PHE A 272 -32.28 -15.31 13.53
CA PHE A 272 -32.42 -13.84 13.44
C PHE A 272 -31.29 -13.25 12.56
N PRO A 273 -31.56 -12.25 11.72
CA PRO A 273 -32.86 -11.60 11.43
C PRO A 273 -33.82 -12.48 10.63
N GLN A 274 -33.33 -13.52 9.98
CA GLN A 274 -34.08 -14.51 9.24
C GLN A 274 -33.69 -15.92 9.72
N ALA A 275 -34.68 -16.80 9.84
CA ALA A 275 -34.37 -18.19 10.18
C ALA A 275 -33.80 -18.91 8.95
N GLU A 276 -32.56 -19.35 9.04
CA GLU A 276 -31.85 -20.02 7.94
C GLU A 276 -30.84 -21.03 8.47
N GLN A 277 -30.55 -22.03 7.69
CA GLN A 277 -29.48 -23.00 7.90
C GLN A 277 -28.51 -22.95 6.71
N VAL A 278 -27.29 -22.55 6.96
CA VAL A 278 -26.23 -22.53 5.94
C VAL A 278 -25.56 -23.90 5.89
N THR A 279 -25.50 -24.52 4.71
CA THR A 279 -24.94 -25.85 4.50
C THR A 279 -23.63 -25.85 3.72
N ALA A 280 -23.38 -24.81 2.91
CA ALA A 280 -22.10 -24.55 2.25
C ALA A 280 -21.92 -23.05 2.05
N SER A 281 -20.70 -22.57 2.16
CA SER A 281 -20.32 -21.20 1.82
C SER A 281 -18.90 -21.21 1.24
N VAL A 282 -18.75 -20.63 0.04
CA VAL A 282 -17.48 -20.54 -0.66
C VAL A 282 -17.20 -19.08 -1.02
N GLY A 283 -15.92 -18.71 -0.96
CA GLY A 283 -15.42 -17.41 -1.39
C GLY A 283 -14.54 -17.55 -2.62
N ASP A 284 -14.60 -16.58 -3.53
CA ASP A 284 -13.72 -16.44 -4.70
C ASP A 284 -13.34 -14.97 -4.82
N ASP A 285 -12.12 -14.65 -4.41
CA ASP A 285 -11.63 -13.28 -4.31
C ASP A 285 -10.50 -13.07 -5.33
N ASN A 286 -10.54 -11.93 -6.01
CA ASN A 286 -9.49 -11.49 -6.93
C ASN A 286 -9.02 -10.08 -6.55
N THR A 287 -7.72 -9.85 -6.62
CA THR A 287 -7.10 -8.52 -6.48
C THR A 287 -6.11 -8.34 -7.62
N ASN A 288 -6.24 -7.26 -8.36
CA ASN A 288 -5.30 -6.87 -9.40
C ASN A 288 -4.85 -5.43 -9.17
N ARG A 289 -3.53 -5.19 -9.22
CA ARG A 289 -2.94 -3.86 -9.23
C ARG A 289 -1.96 -3.75 -10.41
N GLU A 290 -2.20 -2.77 -11.24
CA GLU A 290 -1.32 -2.40 -12.36
C GLU A 290 -0.80 -0.99 -12.16
N ARG A 291 0.51 -0.79 -12.25
CA ARG A 291 1.14 0.53 -12.14
C ARG A 291 2.11 0.77 -13.27
N PHE A 292 2.00 1.93 -13.85
CA PHE A 292 2.89 2.48 -14.85
C PHE A 292 3.52 3.77 -14.32
N THR A 293 4.83 3.93 -14.49
CA THR A 293 5.53 5.16 -14.13
C THR A 293 6.53 5.54 -15.22
N LEU A 294 6.54 6.82 -15.59
CA LEU A 294 7.54 7.41 -16.45
C LEU A 294 8.22 8.54 -15.69
N ALA A 295 9.52 8.42 -15.46
CA ALA A 295 10.33 9.41 -14.76
C ALA A 295 11.41 9.95 -15.70
N TYR A 296 11.59 11.26 -15.69
CA TYR A 296 12.66 11.98 -16.40
C TYR A 296 13.53 12.69 -15.38
N GLY A 297 14.71 12.14 -15.15
CA GLY A 297 15.77 12.73 -14.33
C GLY A 297 16.64 13.66 -15.17
N PHE A 298 17.06 14.78 -14.61
CA PHE A 298 17.94 15.73 -15.29
C PHE A 298 18.90 16.42 -14.33
N GLU A 299 20.09 16.72 -14.85
CA GLU A 299 21.07 17.55 -14.20
C GLU A 299 21.16 18.91 -14.91
N ALA A 300 21.26 19.96 -14.14
CA ALA A 300 21.44 21.32 -14.64
C ALA A 300 22.18 22.14 -13.58
N SER A 301 22.93 23.12 -14.01
CA SER A 301 23.59 24.05 -13.07
C SER A 301 23.08 25.46 -13.37
N ASN A 302 22.02 25.86 -12.67
CA ASN A 302 21.45 27.19 -12.79
C ASN A 302 21.09 27.78 -11.41
N VAL A 303 20.53 28.99 -11.39
CA VAL A 303 20.21 29.71 -10.14
C VAL A 303 19.12 28.98 -9.32
N PHE A 304 18.22 28.26 -9.99
CA PHE A 304 17.04 27.67 -9.35
C PHE A 304 17.29 26.24 -8.90
N PHE A 305 17.90 25.39 -9.73
CA PHE A 305 18.12 23.99 -9.42
C PHE A 305 19.43 23.46 -10.02
N ASP A 306 19.97 22.41 -9.42
CA ASP A 306 21.16 21.67 -9.89
C ASP A 306 20.74 20.32 -10.51
N SER A 307 19.65 19.75 -10.05
CA SER A 307 19.05 18.55 -10.62
C SER A 307 17.55 18.53 -10.34
N GLY A 308 16.86 17.60 -10.96
CA GLY A 308 15.44 17.37 -10.71
C GLY A 308 14.92 16.14 -11.39
N GLU A 309 13.71 15.76 -11.02
CA GLU A 309 12.95 14.68 -11.62
C GLU A 309 11.52 15.15 -11.93
N VAL A 310 11.02 14.80 -13.09
CA VAL A 310 9.61 14.89 -13.44
C VAL A 310 9.08 13.48 -13.58
N ARG A 311 8.05 13.16 -12.82
CA ARG A 311 7.45 11.83 -12.77
C ARG A 311 5.98 11.90 -13.13
N MET A 312 5.55 11.02 -14.03
CA MET A 312 4.14 10.79 -14.37
C MET A 312 3.80 9.35 -14.02
N PHE A 313 2.61 9.12 -13.47
CA PHE A 313 2.19 7.79 -13.07
C PHE A 313 0.70 7.56 -13.28
N SER A 314 0.36 6.28 -13.48
CA SER A 314 -1.01 5.79 -13.49
C SER A 314 -1.03 4.44 -12.75
N GLN A 315 -2.02 4.24 -11.89
CA GLN A 315 -2.24 3.00 -11.17
C GLN A 315 -3.72 2.66 -11.16
N THR A 316 -4.04 1.40 -11.50
CA THR A 316 -5.38 0.84 -11.34
C THR A 316 -5.31 -0.28 -10.31
N THR A 317 -6.26 -0.31 -9.39
CA THR A 317 -6.43 -1.38 -8.41
C THR A 317 -7.88 -1.85 -8.42
N ASP A 318 -8.08 -3.11 -8.81
CA ASP A 318 -9.37 -3.77 -8.82
C ASP A 318 -9.39 -4.87 -7.78
N GLN A 319 -10.39 -4.86 -6.91
CA GLN A 319 -10.61 -5.91 -5.92
C GLN A 319 -12.04 -6.42 -6.06
N LYS A 320 -12.16 -7.74 -6.13
CA LYS A 320 -13.43 -8.44 -6.23
C LYS A 320 -13.52 -9.48 -5.13
N GLN A 321 -14.65 -9.50 -4.42
CA GLN A 321 -14.95 -10.47 -3.40
C GLN A 321 -16.30 -11.12 -3.69
N VAL A 322 -16.26 -12.39 -4.06
CA VAL A 322 -17.47 -13.19 -4.33
C VAL A 322 -17.72 -14.15 -3.19
N THR A 323 -18.98 -14.34 -2.83
CA THR A 323 -19.41 -15.35 -1.86
C THR A 323 -20.67 -16.03 -2.36
N ASP A 324 -20.60 -17.34 -2.54
CA ASP A 324 -21.72 -18.19 -2.86
C ASP A 324 -22.09 -19.03 -1.64
N LYS A 325 -23.34 -18.92 -1.19
CA LYS A 325 -23.83 -19.56 0.03
C LYS A 325 -25.05 -20.41 -0.25
N THR A 326 -24.93 -21.73 -0.08
CA THR A 326 -26.05 -22.66 -0.11
C THR A 326 -26.68 -22.72 1.27
N LYS A 327 -27.97 -22.43 1.35
CA LYS A 327 -28.72 -22.41 2.61
C LYS A 327 -30.16 -22.89 2.43
N ALA A 328 -30.83 -23.18 3.53
CA ALA A 328 -32.24 -23.39 3.57
C ALA A 328 -32.91 -22.32 4.43
N LEU A 329 -33.86 -21.59 3.86
CA LEU A 329 -34.72 -20.67 4.61
C LEU A 329 -35.72 -21.50 5.42
N ILE A 330 -35.88 -21.16 6.71
CA ILE A 330 -36.72 -21.90 7.63
C ILE A 330 -38.00 -21.09 7.90
N ALA A 331 -39.13 -21.61 7.54
CA ALA A 331 -40.44 -21.04 7.90
C ALA A 331 -41.14 -21.95 8.90
N PHE A 332 -41.66 -21.41 9.99
CA PHE A 332 -42.38 -22.13 11.04
C PHE A 332 -43.89 -22.06 10.77
N GLY A 333 -44.47 -23.22 10.53
CA GLY A 333 -45.91 -23.40 10.30
C GLY A 333 -46.58 -24.28 11.33
N PRO A 334 -47.97 -24.42 11.27
CA PRO A 334 -48.74 -25.25 12.21
C PRO A 334 -48.35 -26.74 12.21
N PHE A 335 -47.70 -27.20 11.13
CA PHE A 335 -47.28 -28.60 10.96
C PHE A 335 -45.79 -28.81 11.16
N GLY A 336 -45.07 -27.82 11.69
CA GLY A 336 -43.62 -27.84 11.89
C GLY A 336 -42.88 -26.93 10.93
N PRO A 337 -41.52 -26.94 10.99
CA PRO A 337 -40.69 -26.12 10.12
C PRO A 337 -40.68 -26.65 8.68
N SER A 338 -40.74 -25.74 7.71
CA SER A 338 -40.46 -26.01 6.30
C SER A 338 -39.13 -25.40 5.89
N PHE A 339 -38.45 -26.04 4.96
CA PHE A 339 -37.10 -25.66 4.48
C PHE A 339 -37.16 -25.33 2.99
N THR A 340 -36.79 -24.12 2.63
CA THR A 340 -36.69 -23.71 1.23
C THR A 340 -35.22 -23.60 0.84
N PRO A 341 -34.70 -24.49 -0.01
CA PRO A 341 -33.31 -24.42 -0.42
C PRO A 341 -33.07 -23.20 -1.31
N THR A 342 -32.05 -22.42 -0.98
CA THR A 342 -31.67 -21.20 -1.68
C THR A 342 -30.17 -21.14 -1.91
N LEU A 343 -29.77 -20.47 -2.99
CA LEU A 343 -28.41 -20.06 -3.25
C LEU A 343 -28.32 -18.53 -3.12
N GLU A 344 -27.55 -18.04 -2.16
CA GLU A 344 -27.25 -16.61 -2.03
C GLU A 344 -25.92 -16.34 -2.71
N HIS A 345 -25.93 -15.37 -3.64
CA HIS A 345 -24.75 -14.84 -4.31
C HIS A 345 -24.48 -13.43 -3.85
N LYS A 346 -23.22 -13.13 -3.51
CA LYS A 346 -22.70 -11.78 -3.24
C LYS A 346 -21.50 -11.53 -4.12
N ASP A 347 -21.50 -10.41 -4.82
CA ASP A 347 -20.40 -9.93 -5.66
C ASP A 347 -20.11 -8.47 -5.29
N TYR A 348 -19.03 -8.25 -4.58
CA TYR A 348 -18.63 -6.94 -4.07
C TYR A 348 -17.29 -6.55 -4.68
N GLY A 349 -17.29 -5.44 -5.43
CA GLY A 349 -16.11 -4.85 -6.04
C GLY A 349 -15.56 -3.67 -5.23
N PHE A 350 -14.30 -3.34 -5.42
CA PHE A 350 -13.69 -2.06 -5.08
C PHE A 350 -12.69 -1.72 -6.16
N ASN A 351 -12.94 -0.63 -6.86
CA ASN A 351 -12.12 -0.20 -8.00
C ASN A 351 -11.54 1.16 -7.67
N GLN A 352 -10.30 1.35 -8.03
CA GLN A 352 -9.56 2.59 -7.86
C GLN A 352 -8.68 2.83 -9.06
N ASP A 353 -8.78 4.03 -9.64
CA ASP A 353 -7.84 4.57 -10.59
C ASP A 353 -7.14 5.77 -9.98
N LEU A 354 -5.84 5.87 -10.15
CA LEU A 354 -4.98 6.91 -9.63
C LEU A 354 -4.04 7.36 -10.73
N GLU A 355 -4.06 8.64 -11.06
CA GLU A 355 -3.16 9.26 -12.03
C GLU A 355 -2.53 10.51 -11.44
N GLY A 356 -1.34 10.87 -11.90
CA GLY A 356 -0.74 12.09 -11.43
C GLY A 356 0.64 12.37 -12.00
N PHE A 357 1.16 13.49 -11.58
CA PHE A 357 2.54 13.85 -11.85
C PHE A 357 3.17 14.56 -10.65
N ALA A 358 4.50 14.48 -10.57
CA ALA A 358 5.30 15.15 -9.56
C ALA A 358 6.53 15.80 -10.22
N VAL A 359 6.95 16.91 -9.67
CA VAL A 359 8.20 17.59 -10.01
C VAL A 359 8.98 17.80 -8.73
N ASP A 360 10.13 17.15 -8.62
CA ASP A 360 11.08 17.29 -7.52
C ASP A 360 12.32 18.03 -8.02
N LEU A 361 12.69 19.14 -7.40
CA LEU A 361 13.85 19.96 -7.74
C LEU A 361 14.81 20.04 -6.57
N TYR A 362 16.10 19.93 -6.86
CA TYR A 362 17.17 20.00 -5.88
C TYR A 362 18.12 21.16 -6.19
N LYS A 363 18.51 21.90 -5.15
CA LYS A 363 19.49 22.99 -5.22
C LYS A 363 20.41 22.98 -4.02
N GLN A 364 21.71 22.89 -4.27
CA GLN A 364 22.72 23.15 -3.25
C GLN A 364 23.30 24.57 -3.45
N PHE A 365 23.42 25.32 -2.36
CA PHE A 365 24.04 26.65 -2.37
C PHE A 365 24.65 26.98 -1.00
N THR A 366 25.52 27.98 -0.97
CA THR A 366 26.20 28.42 0.25
C THR A 366 25.92 29.89 0.52
N ILE A 367 25.55 30.21 1.77
CA ILE A 367 25.39 31.58 2.26
C ILE A 367 26.38 31.78 3.42
N GLY A 368 27.41 32.60 3.21
CA GLY A 368 28.47 32.74 4.22
C GLY A 368 29.21 31.43 4.46
N SER A 369 29.09 30.89 5.66
CA SER A 369 29.66 29.58 6.05
C SER A 369 28.65 28.44 6.09
N THR A 370 27.38 28.67 5.75
CA THR A 370 26.33 27.65 5.80
C THR A 370 26.09 27.08 4.42
N THR A 371 25.95 25.75 4.37
CA THR A 371 25.54 25.04 3.14
C THR A 371 24.06 24.66 3.27
N HIS A 372 23.31 24.90 2.21
CA HIS A 372 21.90 24.61 2.08
C HIS A 372 21.69 23.52 1.03
N ASP A 373 21.01 22.45 1.40
CA ASP A 373 20.53 21.39 0.50
C ASP A 373 19.01 21.51 0.42
N LEU A 374 18.53 22.23 -0.56
CA LEU A 374 17.12 22.56 -0.76
C LEU A 374 16.48 21.58 -1.72
N VAL A 375 15.36 20.98 -1.28
CA VAL A 375 14.43 20.22 -2.11
C VAL A 375 13.09 20.93 -2.13
N TYR A 376 12.52 21.12 -3.29
CA TYR A 376 11.21 21.73 -3.44
C TYR A 376 10.50 21.17 -4.66
N GLY A 377 9.19 21.21 -4.66
CA GLY A 377 8.46 20.61 -5.75
C GLY A 377 6.97 20.85 -5.72
N PHE A 378 6.33 20.25 -6.71
CA PHE A 378 4.90 20.25 -6.91
C PHE A 378 4.42 18.83 -7.19
N GLU A 379 3.28 18.46 -6.63
CA GLU A 379 2.60 17.18 -6.88
C GLU A 379 1.15 17.46 -7.22
N SER A 380 0.61 16.73 -8.21
CA SER A 380 -0.81 16.72 -8.55
C SER A 380 -1.23 15.27 -8.77
N GLU A 381 -2.32 14.87 -8.09
CA GLU A 381 -2.86 13.52 -8.09
C GLU A 381 -4.38 13.60 -8.24
N GLU A 382 -4.93 12.79 -9.13
CA GLU A 382 -6.35 12.55 -9.27
C GLU A 382 -6.64 11.07 -9.03
N ALA A 383 -7.62 10.79 -8.17
CA ALA A 383 -8.03 9.43 -7.85
C ALA A 383 -9.54 9.28 -7.99
N SER A 384 -9.98 8.18 -8.59
CA SER A 384 -11.39 7.79 -8.63
C SER A 384 -11.62 6.49 -7.86
N TYR A 385 -12.77 6.39 -7.20
CA TYR A 385 -13.15 5.26 -6.36
C TYR A 385 -14.57 4.82 -6.64
N SER A 386 -14.78 3.50 -6.73
CA SER A 386 -16.10 2.89 -6.89
C SER A 386 -16.25 1.65 -6.02
N ARG A 387 -17.47 1.46 -5.48
CA ARG A 387 -17.79 0.32 -4.61
C ARG A 387 -19.10 -0.36 -5.03
N PRO A 388 -19.13 -1.03 -6.20
CA PRO A 388 -20.31 -1.77 -6.64
C PRO A 388 -20.57 -2.99 -5.74
N LYS A 389 -21.83 -3.26 -5.48
CA LYS A 389 -22.31 -4.44 -4.74
C LYS A 389 -23.48 -5.05 -5.46
N ASP A 390 -23.41 -6.36 -5.72
CA ASP A 390 -24.58 -7.15 -6.08
C ASP A 390 -24.82 -8.25 -5.05
N ARG A 391 -26.08 -8.51 -4.76
CA ARG A 391 -26.53 -9.58 -3.88
C ARG A 391 -27.91 -10.06 -4.32
N TYR A 392 -28.04 -11.36 -4.45
CA TYR A 392 -29.34 -11.97 -4.72
C TYR A 392 -29.44 -13.39 -4.14
N GLU A 393 -30.67 -13.83 -3.92
CA GLU A 393 -31.00 -15.19 -3.53
C GLU A 393 -31.82 -15.86 -4.63
N THR A 394 -31.42 -17.05 -5.03
CA THR A 394 -32.16 -17.89 -5.98
C THR A 394 -32.83 -19.01 -5.21
N ASN A 395 -34.15 -19.11 -5.28
CA ASN A 395 -34.91 -20.26 -4.80
C ASN A 395 -34.59 -21.46 -5.72
N LEU A 396 -33.99 -22.51 -5.17
CA LEU A 396 -33.55 -23.68 -5.95
C LEU A 396 -34.67 -24.60 -6.40
N ILE A 397 -35.93 -24.37 -5.93
CA ILE A 397 -37.11 -25.10 -6.36
C ILE A 397 -37.81 -24.38 -7.51
N THR A 398 -38.01 -23.07 -7.38
CA THR A 398 -38.80 -22.29 -8.35
C THR A 398 -37.93 -21.55 -9.38
N GLY A 399 -36.65 -21.35 -9.11
CA GLY A 399 -35.74 -20.50 -9.91
C GLY A 399 -35.98 -19.00 -9.70
N GLU A 400 -36.85 -18.62 -8.80
CA GLU A 400 -37.13 -17.20 -8.50
C GLU A 400 -35.92 -16.51 -7.87
N ILE A 401 -35.63 -15.29 -8.34
CA ILE A 401 -34.51 -14.47 -7.83
C ILE A 401 -35.06 -13.35 -6.96
N ASN A 402 -34.59 -13.28 -5.72
CA ASN A 402 -34.87 -12.18 -4.80
C ASN A 402 -33.66 -11.27 -4.63
N ARG A 403 -33.83 -9.97 -4.81
CA ARG A 403 -32.80 -8.92 -4.62
C ARG A 403 -33.13 -7.97 -3.47
N VAL A 404 -34.20 -8.23 -2.73
CA VAL A 404 -34.64 -7.44 -1.57
C VAL A 404 -34.47 -8.30 -0.33
N PHE A 405 -33.68 -7.81 0.59
CA PHE A 405 -33.38 -8.50 1.85
C PHE A 405 -34.04 -7.77 3.03
N PHE A 406 -33.46 -7.90 4.20
CA PHE A 406 -33.97 -7.25 5.38
C PHE A 406 -33.67 -5.73 5.33
N GLY A 407 -34.67 -4.94 4.93
CA GLY A 407 -34.59 -3.47 4.81
C GLY A 407 -34.93 -2.96 3.41
N PRO A 408 -34.90 -1.63 3.18
CA PRO A 408 -35.19 -1.03 1.89
C PRO A 408 -34.04 -1.07 0.89
N GLU A 409 -32.86 -1.57 1.28
CA GLU A 409 -31.72 -1.69 0.38
C GLU A 409 -32.04 -2.68 -0.75
N ILE A 410 -31.88 -2.24 -1.99
CA ILE A 410 -32.12 -3.02 -3.21
C ILE A 410 -30.79 -3.23 -3.91
N PHE A 411 -30.56 -4.42 -4.43
CA PHE A 411 -29.36 -4.76 -5.19
C PHE A 411 -29.65 -4.91 -6.69
N PRO A 412 -28.70 -4.60 -7.59
CA PRO A 412 -27.35 -4.08 -7.27
C PRO A 412 -27.37 -2.63 -6.78
N ASN A 413 -26.34 -2.26 -5.99
CA ASN A 413 -26.17 -0.90 -5.51
C ASN A 413 -24.69 -0.53 -5.31
N LYS A 414 -24.42 0.67 -4.79
CA LYS A 414 -23.10 1.11 -4.34
C LYS A 414 -23.14 1.48 -2.87
N ALA A 415 -22.08 1.22 -2.14
CA ALA A 415 -21.97 1.59 -0.72
C ALA A 415 -21.85 3.12 -0.52
N PHE A 416 -21.32 3.80 -1.52
CA PHE A 416 -21.18 5.25 -1.66
C PHE A 416 -21.22 5.60 -3.16
N PRO A 417 -21.53 6.84 -3.54
CA PRO A 417 -21.38 7.31 -4.93
C PRO A 417 -19.95 7.17 -5.41
N ASP A 418 -19.73 6.99 -6.70
CA ASP A 418 -18.38 7.08 -7.24
C ASP A 418 -17.77 8.42 -6.80
N SER A 419 -16.50 8.38 -6.42
CA SER A 419 -15.85 9.52 -5.79
C SER A 419 -14.59 9.89 -6.54
N GLU A 420 -14.46 11.15 -6.90
CA GLU A 420 -13.25 11.75 -7.45
C GLU A 420 -12.56 12.58 -6.37
N VAL A 421 -11.25 12.44 -6.27
CA VAL A 421 -10.41 13.16 -5.32
C VAL A 421 -9.24 13.75 -6.06
N VAL A 422 -9.09 15.08 -6.00
CA VAL A 422 -7.94 15.80 -6.52
C VAL A 422 -7.10 16.29 -5.36
N ARG A 423 -5.78 16.05 -5.42
CA ARG A 423 -4.80 16.53 -4.46
C ARG A 423 -3.71 17.30 -5.20
N GLU A 424 -3.45 18.51 -4.78
CA GLU A 424 -2.35 19.33 -5.30
C GLU A 424 -1.51 19.85 -4.16
N ALA A 425 -0.20 19.85 -4.31
CA ALA A 425 0.68 20.28 -3.24
C ALA A 425 1.94 20.98 -3.74
N PHE A 426 2.34 21.99 -2.99
CA PHE A 426 3.68 22.58 -3.05
C PHE A 426 4.42 22.29 -1.75
N TYR A 427 5.68 21.93 -1.85
CA TYR A 427 6.51 21.68 -0.69
C TYR A 427 7.93 22.17 -0.90
N PHE A 428 8.60 22.43 0.23
CA PHE A 428 10.04 22.58 0.27
C PHE A 428 10.62 21.98 1.57
N SER A 429 11.85 21.52 1.49
CA SER A 429 12.64 21.08 2.63
C SER A 429 14.08 21.59 2.45
N ASP A 430 14.61 22.28 3.46
CA ASP A 430 15.98 22.80 3.48
C ASP A 430 16.76 22.13 4.61
N ARG A 431 17.85 21.46 4.24
CA ARG A 431 18.82 20.91 5.16
C ARG A 431 20.02 21.86 5.23
N ILE A 432 20.11 22.59 6.33
CA ILE A 432 21.07 23.67 6.55
C ILE A 432 22.23 23.15 7.40
N THR A 433 23.39 22.99 6.81
CA THR A 433 24.64 22.65 7.50
C THR A 433 25.30 23.93 8.00
N LEU A 434 25.12 24.22 9.32
CA LEU A 434 25.71 25.41 9.95
C LEU A 434 27.19 25.22 10.26
N SER A 435 27.58 24.00 10.58
CA SER A 435 28.95 23.60 10.88
C SER A 435 29.11 22.10 10.63
N PRO A 436 30.33 21.56 10.60
CA PRO A 436 30.54 20.11 10.49
C PRO A 436 29.83 19.25 11.56
N LYS A 437 29.33 19.87 12.63
CA LYS A 437 28.68 19.20 13.77
C LYS A 437 27.23 19.58 13.97
N THR A 438 26.69 20.53 13.17
CA THR A 438 25.35 21.08 13.44
C THR A 438 24.56 21.22 12.15
N ILE A 439 23.44 20.52 12.10
CA ILE A 439 22.52 20.53 10.95
C ILE A 439 21.14 20.94 11.45
N PHE A 440 20.48 21.86 10.71
CA PHE A 440 19.07 22.18 10.86
C PHE A 440 18.30 21.62 9.68
N VAL A 441 17.08 21.20 9.90
CA VAL A 441 16.14 20.80 8.83
C VAL A 441 14.85 21.58 9.02
N LEU A 442 14.42 22.23 7.95
CA LEU A 442 13.14 22.91 7.84
C LEU A 442 12.32 22.26 6.74
N GLY A 443 11.05 22.05 6.97
CA GLY A 443 10.12 21.55 5.95
C GLY A 443 8.79 22.28 6.05
N LEU A 444 8.19 22.55 4.91
CA LEU A 444 6.86 23.12 4.78
C LEU A 444 6.20 22.53 3.54
N ARG A 445 4.92 22.21 3.70
CA ARG A 445 4.06 21.74 2.62
C ARG A 445 2.69 22.40 2.75
N HIS A 446 2.14 22.77 1.61
CA HIS A 446 0.77 23.25 1.49
C HIS A 446 0.04 22.36 0.49
N ASP A 447 -1.07 21.77 0.95
CA ASP A 447 -1.91 20.86 0.18
C ASP A 447 -3.27 21.48 -0.05
N ASN A 448 -3.80 21.34 -1.26
CA ASN A 448 -5.20 21.55 -1.61
C ASN A 448 -5.84 20.19 -1.88
N PHE A 449 -7.05 20.01 -1.38
CA PHE A 449 -7.81 18.79 -1.49
C PHE A 449 -9.23 19.11 -1.96
N GLU A 450 -9.67 18.47 -3.03
CA GLU A 450 -11.03 18.52 -3.53
C GLU A 450 -11.57 17.10 -3.65
N GLN A 451 -12.80 16.88 -3.16
CA GLN A 451 -13.48 15.59 -3.22
C GLN A 451 -14.90 15.79 -3.70
N LYS A 452 -15.27 15.07 -4.76
CA LYS A 452 -16.59 15.08 -5.37
C LYS A 452 -17.21 13.69 -5.34
N ALA A 453 -18.54 13.65 -5.21
CA ALA A 453 -19.33 12.45 -5.38
C ALA A 453 -20.08 12.52 -6.71
N ILE A 454 -20.07 11.40 -7.45
CA ILE A 454 -20.80 11.23 -8.70
C ILE A 454 -21.95 10.27 -8.42
N GLU A 455 -23.15 10.83 -8.22
CA GLU A 455 -24.34 10.05 -7.94
C GLU A 455 -24.91 9.43 -9.23
N ASP A 456 -25.32 8.17 -9.12
CA ASP A 456 -26.00 7.42 -10.17
C ASP A 456 -27.16 6.56 -9.60
N ALA A 457 -27.81 5.79 -10.45
CA ALA A 457 -28.93 4.95 -10.03
C ALA A 457 -28.51 3.87 -9.00
N LEU A 458 -27.27 3.38 -9.05
CA LEU A 458 -26.77 2.38 -8.10
C LEU A 458 -26.45 3.01 -6.73
N SER A 459 -25.88 4.20 -6.71
CA SER A 459 -25.63 4.92 -5.46
C SER A 459 -26.93 5.36 -4.80
N ALA A 460 -27.93 5.80 -5.59
CA ALA A 460 -29.28 6.10 -5.10
C ALA A 460 -29.97 4.86 -4.49
N ALA A 461 -29.78 3.68 -5.09
CA ALA A 461 -30.28 2.41 -4.53
C ALA A 461 -29.60 2.03 -3.19
N GLY A 462 -28.33 2.42 -3.01
CA GLY A 462 -27.59 2.27 -1.74
C GLY A 462 -27.95 3.33 -0.69
N ASN A 463 -28.57 4.45 -1.08
CA ASN A 463 -28.98 5.57 -0.24
C ASN A 463 -30.51 5.80 -0.29
N PRO A 464 -31.36 4.82 0.06
CA PRO A 464 -32.83 4.93 -0.12
C PRO A 464 -33.46 6.02 0.73
N ALA A 465 -32.81 6.50 1.78
CA ALA A 465 -33.26 7.63 2.59
C ALA A 465 -32.86 8.99 1.98
N ASN A 466 -32.16 8.99 0.87
CA ASN A 466 -31.69 10.18 0.14
C ASN A 466 -30.95 11.18 1.04
N HIS A 467 -30.03 10.67 1.86
CA HIS A 467 -29.11 11.51 2.63
C HIS A 467 -28.25 12.35 1.67
N PRO A 468 -28.08 13.65 1.93
CA PRO A 468 -27.32 14.51 1.04
C PRO A 468 -25.83 14.11 1.00
N VAL A 469 -25.27 14.08 -0.20
CA VAL A 469 -23.86 13.87 -0.46
C VAL A 469 -23.30 15.15 -1.07
N LEU A 470 -22.39 15.82 -0.38
CA LEU A 470 -21.89 17.14 -0.76
C LEU A 470 -20.41 17.08 -1.10
N PRO A 471 -19.95 17.85 -2.10
CA PRO A 471 -18.52 17.98 -2.39
C PRO A 471 -17.80 18.63 -1.19
N ARG A 472 -16.50 18.37 -1.09
CA ARG A 472 -15.64 18.90 -0.04
C ARG A 472 -14.39 19.50 -0.63
N GLU A 473 -13.97 20.62 -0.06
CA GLU A 473 -12.71 21.30 -0.37
C GLU A 473 -12.03 21.61 0.95
N ASP A 474 -10.74 21.28 1.06
CA ASP A 474 -9.92 21.58 2.23
C ASP A 474 -8.54 22.05 1.76
N SER A 475 -7.86 22.83 2.58
CA SER A 475 -6.45 23.18 2.36
C SER A 475 -5.70 23.14 3.68
N GLU A 476 -4.51 22.54 3.66
CA GLU A 476 -3.72 22.30 4.86
C GLU A 476 -2.26 22.71 4.67
N THR A 477 -1.68 23.23 5.73
CA THR A 477 -0.25 23.56 5.76
C THR A 477 0.43 22.80 6.90
N SER A 478 1.45 22.03 6.56
CA SER A 478 2.21 21.22 7.52
C SER A 478 3.66 21.68 7.60
N VAL A 479 4.21 21.70 8.82
CA VAL A 479 5.59 22.11 9.05
C VAL A 479 6.40 20.99 9.74
N LYS A 480 7.68 20.97 9.45
CA LYS A 480 8.70 20.15 10.11
C LYS A 480 9.89 21.02 10.48
N PHE A 481 10.39 20.84 11.67
CA PHE A 481 11.61 21.49 12.15
C PHE A 481 12.46 20.47 12.90
N GLY A 482 13.76 20.49 12.67
CA GLY A 482 14.65 19.60 13.39
C GLY A 482 16.10 20.06 13.45
N VAL A 483 16.82 19.48 14.40
CA VAL A 483 18.24 19.77 14.66
C VAL A 483 18.99 18.47 14.89
N ILE A 484 20.17 18.37 14.32
CA ILE A 484 21.18 17.36 14.68
C ILE A 484 22.41 18.11 15.21
N GLN A 485 22.94 17.62 16.32
CA GLN A 485 24.16 18.12 16.93
C GLN A 485 25.08 16.94 17.25
N ASP A 486 26.22 16.88 16.60
CA ASP A 486 27.26 15.92 16.95
C ASP A 486 27.93 16.36 18.26
N LEU A 487 27.78 15.52 19.27
CA LEU A 487 28.38 15.72 20.60
C LEU A 487 29.84 15.23 20.61
N THR A 488 30.07 14.13 19.92
CA THR A 488 31.41 13.55 19.67
C THR A 488 31.45 13.01 18.23
N ASP A 489 32.56 12.48 17.81
CA ASP A 489 32.69 11.88 16.45
C ASP A 489 31.82 10.59 16.30
N THR A 490 31.32 10.04 17.41
CA THR A 490 30.56 8.77 17.41
C THR A 490 29.18 8.90 18.04
N VAL A 491 28.81 10.06 18.61
CA VAL A 491 27.53 10.28 19.29
C VAL A 491 26.89 11.57 18.82
N SER A 492 25.66 11.49 18.34
CA SER A 492 24.86 12.64 17.93
C SER A 492 23.60 12.77 18.78
N PHE A 493 23.21 13.99 19.08
CA PHE A 493 21.90 14.36 19.60
C PHE A 493 21.02 14.83 18.45
N PHE A 494 19.73 14.49 18.49
CA PHE A 494 18.76 15.08 17.57
C PHE A 494 17.46 15.44 18.29
N THR A 495 16.78 16.44 17.73
CA THR A 495 15.41 16.79 18.12
C THR A 495 14.62 17.19 16.91
N GLN A 496 13.32 16.87 16.89
CA GLN A 496 12.41 17.33 15.85
C GLN A 496 11.03 17.65 16.40
N PHE A 497 10.38 18.57 15.72
CA PHE A 497 8.95 18.81 15.73
C PHE A 497 8.40 18.58 14.34
N ALA A 498 7.29 17.86 14.21
CA ALA A 498 6.63 17.63 12.93
C ALA A 498 5.12 17.59 13.09
N GLN A 499 4.41 18.01 12.06
CA GLN A 499 2.96 17.96 11.98
C GLN A 499 2.52 16.91 10.97
N GLY A 500 1.37 16.29 11.26
CA GLY A 500 0.65 15.40 10.39
C GLY A 500 -0.82 15.75 10.36
N TYR A 501 -1.45 15.52 9.22
CA TYR A 501 -2.89 15.63 9.07
C TYR A 501 -3.42 14.50 8.19
N ARG A 502 -4.72 14.27 8.25
CA ARG A 502 -5.45 13.37 7.38
C ARG A 502 -6.80 13.97 7.03
N ASN A 503 -7.07 14.17 5.76
CA ASN A 503 -8.40 14.52 5.30
C ASN A 503 -9.33 13.29 5.39
N PRO A 504 -10.60 13.47 5.78
CA PRO A 504 -11.60 12.42 5.68
C PRO A 504 -11.71 11.95 4.23
N ASP A 505 -11.66 10.64 4.03
CA ASP A 505 -11.80 10.07 2.70
C ASP A 505 -13.26 9.84 2.28
N PHE A 506 -13.47 9.29 1.09
CA PHE A 506 -14.79 9.00 0.53
C PHE A 506 -15.60 8.05 1.41
N THR A 507 -14.97 7.11 2.14
CA THR A 507 -15.69 6.18 3.03
C THR A 507 -16.17 6.87 4.29
N ASP A 508 -15.41 7.83 4.81
CA ASP A 508 -15.80 8.62 5.96
C ASP A 508 -16.90 9.63 5.61
N ALA A 509 -16.79 10.25 4.42
CA ALA A 509 -17.66 11.35 4.00
C ALA A 509 -18.98 10.89 3.38
N TYR A 510 -18.98 9.78 2.61
CA TYR A 510 -20.08 9.44 1.70
C TYR A 510 -20.75 8.09 1.96
N ASN A 511 -20.23 7.27 2.87
CA ASN A 511 -20.77 5.94 3.12
C ASN A 511 -22.20 6.01 3.68
N THR A 512 -23.09 5.19 3.11
CA THR A 512 -24.46 4.98 3.61
C THR A 512 -24.65 3.50 3.91
N TYR A 513 -25.15 3.20 5.09
CA TYR A 513 -25.49 1.83 5.46
C TYR A 513 -26.49 1.81 6.60
N THR A 514 -27.57 1.08 6.43
CA THR A 514 -28.54 0.86 7.51
C THR A 514 -28.56 -0.60 7.92
N ASN A 515 -28.28 -0.85 9.18
CA ASN A 515 -28.42 -2.17 9.78
C ASN A 515 -29.76 -2.26 10.52
N TYR A 516 -30.77 -2.77 9.84
CA TYR A 516 -32.11 -2.90 10.41
C TYR A 516 -32.20 -3.91 11.53
N ALA A 517 -31.34 -4.96 11.50
CA ALA A 517 -31.32 -5.96 12.53
C ALA A 517 -30.83 -5.41 13.88
N PHE A 518 -29.94 -4.45 13.86
CA PHE A 518 -29.35 -3.82 15.06
C PHE A 518 -29.77 -2.37 15.27
N GLY A 519 -30.61 -1.81 14.39
CA GLY A 519 -31.25 -0.49 14.57
C GLY A 519 -30.29 0.70 14.49
N TYR A 520 -29.25 0.66 13.62
CA TYR A 520 -28.36 1.79 13.40
C TYR A 520 -28.21 2.11 11.91
N THR A 521 -27.92 3.38 11.62
CA THR A 521 -27.63 3.86 10.27
C THR A 521 -26.32 4.65 10.27
N ILE A 522 -25.45 4.37 9.30
CA ILE A 522 -24.32 5.21 8.93
C ILE A 522 -24.83 6.15 7.84
N ILE A 523 -24.61 7.44 8.00
CA ILE A 523 -25.03 8.48 7.05
C ILE A 523 -23.84 9.31 6.60
N PRO A 524 -23.86 9.89 5.40
CA PRO A 524 -22.86 10.86 4.95
C PRO A 524 -22.75 12.01 5.94
N ASN A 525 -21.53 12.49 6.16
CA ASN A 525 -21.27 13.65 7.01
C ASN A 525 -20.41 14.68 6.26
N PRO A 526 -21.02 15.75 5.73
CA PRO A 526 -20.30 16.79 5.00
C PRO A 526 -19.44 17.69 5.92
N ASP A 527 -19.71 17.71 7.23
CA ASP A 527 -19.04 18.58 8.20
C ASP A 527 -17.80 17.94 8.85
N LEU A 528 -17.37 16.78 8.36
CA LEU A 528 -16.14 16.13 8.83
C LEU A 528 -14.94 17.06 8.61
N LYS A 529 -14.07 17.13 9.62
CA LYS A 529 -12.82 17.89 9.58
C LYS A 529 -11.64 16.96 9.50
N ALA A 530 -10.52 17.51 9.02
CA ALA A 530 -9.25 16.79 9.03
C ALA A 530 -8.85 16.37 10.46
N GLU A 531 -8.18 15.22 10.56
CA GLU A 531 -7.50 14.79 11.78
C GLU A 531 -6.09 15.39 11.80
N TYR A 532 -5.58 15.73 12.99
CA TYR A 532 -4.26 16.33 13.15
C TYR A 532 -3.41 15.57 14.16
N SER A 533 -2.12 15.56 13.93
CA SER A 533 -1.12 15.14 14.89
C SER A 533 0.03 16.15 14.97
N SER A 534 0.62 16.27 16.15
CA SER A 534 1.86 17.02 16.38
C SER A 534 2.81 16.14 17.15
N GLY A 535 3.96 15.84 16.58
CA GLY A 535 4.97 14.98 17.17
C GLY A 535 6.20 15.77 17.59
N PHE A 536 6.70 15.45 18.78
CA PHE A 536 7.99 15.92 19.26
C PHE A 536 8.87 14.74 19.56
N GLU A 537 10.10 14.76 19.05
CA GLU A 537 11.11 13.75 19.35
C GLU A 537 12.41 14.40 19.82
N LEU A 538 13.07 13.71 20.74
CA LEU A 538 14.46 13.96 21.04
C LEU A 538 15.17 12.63 21.25
N GLY A 539 16.42 12.54 20.81
CA GLY A 539 17.16 11.30 20.90
C GLY A 539 18.67 11.48 20.89
N LEU A 540 19.31 10.43 21.34
CA LEU A 540 20.74 10.20 21.16
C LEU A 540 20.92 9.00 20.27
N ARG A 541 21.88 9.07 19.37
CA ARG A 541 22.32 7.92 18.58
C ARG A 541 23.84 7.85 18.57
N GLY A 542 24.36 6.66 18.44
CA GLY A 542 25.81 6.49 18.41
C GLY A 542 26.23 5.19 17.73
N THR A 543 27.51 5.19 17.34
CA THR A 543 28.17 4.03 16.78
C THR A 543 29.44 3.78 17.59
N LYS A 544 29.68 2.54 17.98
CA LYS A 544 30.92 2.10 18.60
C LYS A 544 31.28 0.73 18.07
N ASP A 545 32.41 0.63 17.42
CA ASP A 545 32.82 -0.56 16.69
C ASP A 545 31.68 -0.98 15.70
N ASP A 546 31.25 -2.21 15.71
CA ASP A 546 30.15 -2.73 14.89
C ASP A 546 28.76 -2.55 15.52
N VAL A 547 28.65 -1.85 16.67
CA VAL A 547 27.40 -1.66 17.39
C VAL A 547 26.83 -0.27 17.12
N ARG A 548 25.62 -0.23 16.55
CA ARG A 548 24.80 0.98 16.43
C ARG A 548 23.73 0.97 17.52
N TRP A 549 23.50 2.10 18.18
CA TRP A 549 22.48 2.26 19.21
C TRP A 549 21.73 3.57 19.07
N SER A 550 20.50 3.59 19.54
CA SER A 550 19.72 4.82 19.65
C SER A 550 18.84 4.77 20.90
N LEU A 551 18.66 5.93 21.52
CA LEU A 551 17.72 6.17 22.60
C LEU A 551 16.83 7.33 22.21
N VAL A 552 15.53 7.09 22.07
CA VAL A 552 14.59 8.09 21.56
C VAL A 552 13.44 8.25 22.53
N PHE A 553 13.15 9.49 22.88
CA PHE A 553 11.93 9.91 23.54
C PHE A 553 11.02 10.58 22.51
N HIS A 554 9.75 10.20 22.48
CA HIS A 554 8.75 10.78 21.58
C HIS A 554 7.42 11.03 22.32
N ARG A 555 6.71 12.05 21.86
CA ARG A 555 5.39 12.41 22.36
C ARG A 555 4.49 12.80 21.20
#